data_73ae18766c89a16916fb62913230b6b5
#
_entry.id   73ae18766c89a16916fb62913230b6b5
#
_cell.length_a   1.000
_cell.length_b   1.000
_cell.length_c   1.000
_cell.angle_alpha   90.00
_cell.angle_beta   90.00
_cell.angle_gamma   90.00
#
_symmetry.space_group_name_H-M   'P 1'
#
loop_
_entity.id
_entity.type
_entity.pdbx_description
1 polymer ?
#
loop_
_entity_poly.entity_id
_entity_poly.type
_entity_poly.pdbx_seq_one_letter_code
_entity_poly.pdbx_strand_id
1 'polypeptide(L)'
;MKNNKLIIAKRKFNSRLIVGTGKYKSMSECAKAIKLSGAEIVTVAVRRVNITDKKKPLLMDYIDPKKITYLPNTAGCFSSKEALRTLRLAREIGGWKLVKLEVLGDKQNLFPDMIETLKSTEVLAKEGFKVRFLFEGFFVKFFSLFLINDFIFFNLYF
;
A
#
# COMPACT_ATOMS: atom_id res chain seq x y z
N MET A 1 26.62 -14.30 7.27
CA MET A 1 25.14 -14.13 7.25
C MET A 1 24.67 -14.05 5.80
N LYS A 2 23.78 -14.94 5.35
CA LYS A 2 23.21 -14.84 4.00
C LYS A 2 22.44 -13.52 3.89
N ASN A 3 22.83 -12.67 2.97
CA ASN A 3 22.19 -11.39 2.70
C ASN A 3 20.80 -11.66 2.06
N ASN A 4 19.81 -11.96 2.90
CA ASN A 4 18.47 -12.34 2.47
C ASN A 4 17.64 -11.09 2.21
N LYS A 5 17.82 -10.50 1.02
CA LYS A 5 17.09 -9.31 0.58
C LYS A 5 15.58 -9.61 0.49
N LEU A 6 14.77 -8.65 0.87
CA LEU A 6 13.32 -8.70 0.64
C LEU A 6 13.04 -8.55 -0.85
N ILE A 7 12.26 -9.47 -1.43
CA ILE A 7 11.84 -9.38 -2.84
C ILE A 7 10.33 -9.18 -2.89
N ILE A 8 9.89 -8.07 -3.48
CA ILE A 8 8.48 -7.76 -3.70
C ILE A 8 8.28 -7.35 -5.16
N ALA A 9 7.36 -7.99 -5.86
CA ALA A 9 7.05 -7.72 -7.26
C ALA A 9 8.31 -7.65 -8.16
N LYS A 10 9.24 -8.60 -7.97
CA LYS A 10 10.55 -8.72 -8.65
C LYS A 10 11.55 -7.59 -8.31
N ARG A 11 11.23 -6.69 -7.39
CA ARG A 11 12.15 -5.65 -6.88
C ARG A 11 12.83 -6.14 -5.61
N LYS A 12 14.12 -5.85 -5.47
CA LYS A 12 14.94 -6.21 -4.30
C LYS A 12 15.07 -5.02 -3.37
N PHE A 13 14.84 -5.25 -2.07
CA PHE A 13 14.96 -4.26 -1.00
C PHE A 13 15.95 -4.74 0.05
N ASN A 14 16.75 -3.82 0.57
CA ASN A 14 17.69 -4.11 1.67
C ASN A 14 16.98 -4.06 3.02
N SER A 15 16.02 -3.14 3.16
CA SER A 15 15.19 -3.02 4.36
C SER A 15 13.96 -3.91 4.25
N ARG A 16 13.60 -4.56 5.37
CA ARG A 16 12.33 -5.28 5.53
C ARG A 16 11.24 -4.41 6.18
N LEU A 17 11.61 -3.18 6.56
CA LEU A 17 10.71 -2.25 7.20
C LEU A 17 9.88 -1.51 6.15
N ILE A 18 8.57 -1.51 6.33
CA ILE A 18 7.61 -0.68 5.61
C ILE A 18 7.03 0.32 6.59
N VAL A 19 7.10 1.60 6.28
CA VAL A 19 6.64 2.70 7.15
C VAL A 19 5.38 3.33 6.56
N GLY A 20 4.43 3.70 7.44
CA GLY A 20 3.26 4.48 7.06
C GLY A 20 3.58 5.97 6.96
N THR A 21 2.79 6.72 6.18
CA THR A 21 2.90 8.18 6.06
C THR A 21 1.85 8.95 6.88
N GLY A 22 1.04 8.24 7.66
CA GLY A 22 -0.01 8.83 8.49
C GLY A 22 0.43 9.13 9.92
N LYS A 23 -0.38 9.96 10.62
CA LYS A 23 -0.25 10.26 12.06
C LYS A 23 1.01 11.02 12.51
N TYR A 24 1.81 11.56 11.60
CA TYR A 24 2.88 12.50 11.92
C TYR A 24 2.33 13.92 12.09
N LYS A 25 2.97 14.74 12.91
CA LYS A 25 2.59 16.15 13.11
C LYS A 25 2.76 16.97 11.83
N SER A 26 3.73 16.59 10.99
CA SER A 26 3.99 17.24 9.70
C SER A 26 4.57 16.25 8.68
N MET A 27 4.50 16.59 7.40
CA MET A 27 5.16 15.82 6.34
C MET A 27 6.70 15.89 6.44
N SER A 28 7.25 16.96 6.95
CA SER A 28 8.68 17.08 7.22
C SER A 28 9.14 16.08 8.29
N GLU A 29 8.38 15.93 9.37
CA GLU A 29 8.64 14.93 10.42
C GLU A 29 8.53 13.50 9.84
N CYS A 30 7.49 13.24 9.04
CA CYS A 30 7.32 11.96 8.35
C CYS A 30 8.54 11.63 7.48
N ALA A 31 8.99 12.57 6.64
CA ALA A 31 10.16 12.37 5.79
C ALA A 31 11.43 12.09 6.59
N LYS A 32 11.64 12.83 7.71
CA LYS A 32 12.76 12.61 8.61
C LYS A 32 12.72 11.21 9.25
N ALA A 33 11.55 10.76 9.71
CA ALA A 33 11.37 9.45 10.29
C ALA A 33 11.66 8.33 9.27
N ILE A 34 11.14 8.46 8.04
CA ILE A 34 11.41 7.52 6.95
C ILE A 34 12.92 7.44 6.65
N LYS A 35 13.60 8.59 6.55
CA LYS A 35 15.04 8.64 6.30
C LYS A 35 15.84 7.95 7.43
N LEU A 36 15.49 8.21 8.68
CA LEU A 36 16.20 7.65 9.84
C LEU A 36 15.92 6.15 10.01
N SER A 37 14.74 5.68 9.65
CA SER A 37 14.36 4.26 9.74
C SER A 37 15.08 3.37 8.72
N GLY A 38 15.64 3.94 7.65
CA GLY A 38 16.20 3.18 6.53
C GLY A 38 15.17 2.41 5.73
N ALA A 39 13.86 2.69 5.89
CA ALA A 39 12.82 2.06 5.10
C ALA A 39 12.92 2.46 3.62
N GLU A 40 12.77 1.47 2.75
CA GLU A 40 12.78 1.67 1.28
C GLU A 40 11.37 1.65 0.68
N ILE A 41 10.36 1.32 1.50
CA ILE A 41 8.95 1.27 1.10
C ILE A 41 8.12 2.07 2.10
N VAL A 42 7.21 2.90 1.60
CA VAL A 42 6.24 3.63 2.42
C VAL A 42 4.81 3.37 1.96
N THR A 43 3.90 3.14 2.90
CA THR A 43 2.47 3.07 2.57
C THR A 43 1.88 4.47 2.51
N VAL A 44 1.04 4.71 1.50
CA VAL A 44 0.41 6.01 1.25
C VAL A 44 -1.09 5.85 1.18
N ALA A 45 -1.81 6.42 2.15
CA ALA A 45 -3.26 6.48 2.11
C ALA A 45 -3.69 7.56 1.10
N VAL A 46 -3.95 7.16 -0.14
CA VAL A 46 -4.21 8.05 -1.28
C VAL A 46 -5.29 9.09 -0.98
N ARG A 47 -6.34 8.69 -0.25
CA ARG A 47 -7.45 9.59 0.13
C ARG A 47 -7.11 10.63 1.20
N ARG A 48 -5.95 10.51 1.87
CA ARG A 48 -5.58 11.33 3.05
C ARG A 48 -4.42 12.26 2.80
N VAL A 49 -3.74 12.13 1.67
CA VAL A 49 -2.55 12.94 1.33
C VAL A 49 -2.79 13.78 0.10
N ASN A 50 -2.15 14.94 0.06
CA ASN A 50 -2.16 15.74 -1.15
C ASN A 50 -1.22 15.14 -2.19
N ILE A 51 -1.79 14.63 -3.27
CA ILE A 51 -1.04 14.07 -4.42
C ILE A 51 -1.39 14.77 -5.73
N THR A 52 -2.36 15.70 -5.74
CA THR A 52 -2.90 16.33 -6.95
C THR A 52 -2.91 17.84 -6.95
N ASP A 53 -3.19 18.47 -5.82
CA ASP A 53 -3.33 19.92 -5.71
C ASP A 53 -1.96 20.60 -5.67
N LYS A 54 -1.49 21.08 -6.83
CA LYS A 54 -0.19 21.75 -6.99
C LYS A 54 -0.10 23.12 -6.31
N LYS A 55 -1.21 23.67 -5.80
CA LYS A 55 -1.21 24.91 -5.02
C LYS A 55 -0.74 24.70 -3.59
N LYS A 56 -0.67 23.44 -3.15
CA LYS A 56 -0.21 23.03 -1.81
C LYS A 56 0.95 22.05 -1.95
N PRO A 57 1.83 21.96 -0.96
CA PRO A 57 2.92 20.98 -0.99
C PRO A 57 2.38 19.55 -1.22
N LEU A 58 2.98 18.84 -2.16
CA LEU A 58 2.66 17.47 -2.46
C LEU A 58 3.44 16.52 -1.53
N LEU A 59 2.92 15.31 -1.32
CA LEU A 59 3.67 14.28 -0.61
C LEU A 59 5.05 14.02 -1.24
N MET A 60 5.12 14.10 -2.57
CA MET A 60 6.34 13.86 -3.35
C MET A 60 7.42 14.94 -3.17
N ASP A 61 7.06 16.13 -2.67
CA ASP A 61 8.03 17.18 -2.35
C ASP A 61 8.83 16.86 -1.09
N TYR A 62 8.27 16.03 -0.20
CA TYR A 62 8.91 15.61 1.04
C TYR A 62 9.56 14.23 0.95
N ILE A 63 8.97 13.31 0.19
CA ILE A 63 9.41 11.93 0.07
C ILE A 63 9.63 11.65 -1.42
N ASP A 64 10.88 11.65 -1.85
CA ASP A 64 11.25 11.47 -3.26
C ASP A 64 10.87 10.06 -3.77
N PRO A 65 9.92 9.92 -4.72
CA PRO A 65 9.49 8.62 -5.24
C PRO A 65 10.56 7.91 -6.07
N LYS A 66 11.64 8.59 -6.44
CA LYS A 66 12.81 7.98 -7.09
C LYS A 66 13.67 7.18 -6.10
N LYS A 67 13.66 7.58 -4.82
CA LYS A 67 14.44 6.95 -3.74
C LYS A 67 13.63 5.97 -2.92
N ILE A 68 12.36 6.27 -2.68
CA ILE A 68 11.47 5.49 -1.83
C ILE A 68 10.35 4.89 -2.69
N THR A 69 10.09 3.62 -2.51
CA THR A 69 8.98 2.95 -3.19
C THR A 69 7.67 3.27 -2.50
N TYR A 70 6.77 3.91 -3.23
CA TYR A 70 5.42 4.16 -2.76
C TYR A 70 4.58 2.90 -2.90
N LEU A 71 3.82 2.60 -1.85
CA LEU A 71 2.81 1.55 -1.78
C LEU A 71 1.45 2.20 -1.48
N PRO A 72 0.78 2.78 -2.49
CA PRO A 72 -0.54 3.37 -2.32
C PRO A 72 -1.51 2.36 -1.73
N ASN A 73 -2.36 2.82 -0.80
CA ASN A 73 -3.38 1.99 -0.21
C ASN A 73 -4.77 2.60 -0.31
N THR A 74 -5.78 1.75 -0.14
CA THR A 74 -7.19 2.07 -0.21
C THR A 74 -7.84 2.26 1.16
N ALA A 75 -7.05 2.63 2.16
CA ALA A 75 -7.55 2.86 3.52
C ALA A 75 -8.77 3.79 3.52
N GLY A 76 -9.86 3.31 4.11
CA GLY A 76 -11.14 4.03 4.18
C GLY A 76 -12.01 3.88 2.94
N CYS A 77 -11.77 2.94 2.04
CA CYS A 77 -12.68 2.54 0.98
C CYS A 77 -13.64 1.46 1.48
N PHE A 78 -14.94 1.67 1.29
CA PHE A 78 -16.02 0.77 1.71
C PHE A 78 -16.72 0.08 0.54
N SER A 79 -16.17 0.19 -0.66
CA SER A 79 -16.64 -0.54 -1.84
C SER A 79 -15.51 -0.80 -2.83
N SER A 80 -15.67 -1.86 -3.63
CA SER A 80 -14.78 -2.16 -4.76
C SER A 80 -14.63 -0.95 -5.69
N LYS A 81 -15.74 -0.29 -6.02
CA LYS A 81 -15.75 0.89 -6.90
C LYS A 81 -14.84 2.02 -6.37
N GLU A 82 -14.91 2.32 -5.07
CA GLU A 82 -14.04 3.33 -4.45
C GLU A 82 -12.57 2.91 -4.46
N ALA A 83 -12.29 1.65 -4.13
CA ALA A 83 -10.94 1.11 -4.09
C ALA A 83 -10.29 1.15 -5.49
N LEU A 84 -10.99 0.67 -6.52
CA LEU A 84 -10.53 0.70 -7.90
C LEU A 84 -10.26 2.13 -8.39
N ARG A 85 -11.19 3.06 -8.15
CA ARG A 85 -11.01 4.47 -8.51
C ARG A 85 -9.78 5.08 -7.83
N THR A 86 -9.60 4.79 -6.55
CA THR A 86 -8.48 5.31 -5.75
C THR A 86 -7.14 4.83 -6.29
N LEU A 87 -7.00 3.55 -6.62
CA LEU A 87 -5.74 3.00 -7.13
C LEU A 87 -5.46 3.37 -8.58
N ARG A 88 -6.49 3.50 -9.41
CA ARG A 88 -6.33 4.03 -10.77
C ARG A 88 -5.83 5.47 -10.74
N LEU A 89 -6.38 6.32 -9.86
CA LEU A 89 -5.89 7.68 -9.64
C LEU A 89 -4.41 7.68 -9.20
N ALA A 90 -4.02 6.81 -8.26
CA ALA A 90 -2.64 6.69 -7.84
C ALA A 90 -1.69 6.30 -9.00
N ARG A 91 -2.14 5.41 -9.89
CA ARG A 91 -1.39 5.04 -11.10
C ARG A 91 -1.27 6.20 -12.09
N GLU A 92 -2.32 6.97 -12.29
CA GLU A 92 -2.31 8.13 -13.20
C GLU A 92 -1.34 9.21 -12.73
N ILE A 93 -1.28 9.46 -11.42
CA ILE A 93 -0.44 10.51 -10.84
C ILE A 93 1.04 10.11 -10.77
N GLY A 94 1.35 8.90 -10.32
CA GLY A 94 2.72 8.50 -10.00
C GLY A 94 3.22 7.27 -10.74
N GLY A 95 2.43 6.68 -11.63
CA GLY A 95 2.76 5.42 -12.30
C GLY A 95 2.80 4.22 -11.35
N TRP A 96 2.29 4.37 -10.12
CA TRP A 96 2.41 3.37 -9.07
C TRP A 96 1.51 2.17 -9.33
N LYS A 97 2.14 1.03 -9.61
CA LYS A 97 1.45 -0.25 -9.89
C LYS A 97 1.51 -1.22 -8.72
N LEU A 98 2.48 -1.07 -7.80
CA LEU A 98 2.52 -1.85 -6.56
C LEU A 98 1.60 -1.17 -5.55
N VAL A 99 0.57 -1.86 -5.08
CA VAL A 99 -0.51 -1.27 -4.27
C VAL A 99 -0.89 -2.17 -3.10
N LYS A 100 -1.38 -1.58 -2.02
CA LYS A 100 -1.97 -2.28 -0.88
C LYS A 100 -3.49 -2.08 -0.93
N LEU A 101 -4.21 -3.16 -1.23
CA LEU A 101 -5.66 -3.17 -1.36
C LEU A 101 -6.31 -3.62 -0.06
N GLU A 102 -7.33 -2.89 0.35
CA GLU A 102 -8.32 -3.25 1.35
C GLU A 102 -9.67 -2.66 0.95
N VAL A 103 -10.74 -3.41 1.12
CA VAL A 103 -12.12 -2.91 1.06
C VAL A 103 -12.75 -3.20 2.41
N LEU A 104 -13.21 -2.17 3.10
CA LEU A 104 -13.78 -2.29 4.44
C LEU A 104 -15.26 -2.67 4.32
N GLY A 105 -15.70 -3.64 5.13
CA GLY A 105 -17.09 -4.05 5.21
C GLY A 105 -17.85 -3.38 6.36
N ASP A 106 -17.14 -2.99 7.41
CA ASP A 106 -17.73 -2.44 8.61
C ASP A 106 -16.99 -1.17 9.08
N LYS A 107 -17.76 -0.13 9.44
CA LYS A 107 -17.21 1.16 9.87
C LYS A 107 -16.77 1.18 11.33
N GLN A 108 -17.29 0.28 12.17
CA GLN A 108 -16.99 0.26 13.60
C GLN A 108 -15.72 -0.50 13.89
N ASN A 109 -15.59 -1.70 13.32
CA ASN A 109 -14.47 -2.60 13.58
C ASN A 109 -13.41 -2.60 12.47
N LEU A 110 -13.71 -1.97 11.32
CA LEU A 110 -12.85 -1.87 10.15
C LEU A 110 -12.46 -3.24 9.55
N PHE A 111 -13.25 -4.28 9.79
CA PHE A 111 -13.02 -5.57 9.16
C PHE A 111 -13.18 -5.49 7.64
N PRO A 112 -12.32 -6.18 6.89
CA PRO A 112 -12.37 -6.17 5.44
C PRO A 112 -13.59 -6.93 4.90
N ASP A 113 -14.20 -6.40 3.85
CA ASP A 113 -15.08 -7.15 2.96
C ASP A 113 -14.21 -8.00 2.03
N MET A 114 -14.16 -9.30 2.33
CA MET A 114 -13.32 -10.25 1.60
C MET A 114 -13.77 -10.44 0.15
N ILE A 115 -15.08 -10.46 -0.08
CA ILE A 115 -15.67 -10.69 -1.41
C ILE A 115 -15.36 -9.50 -2.31
N GLU A 116 -15.63 -8.29 -1.83
CA GLU A 116 -15.34 -7.07 -2.59
C GLU A 116 -13.82 -6.86 -2.78
N THR A 117 -13.00 -7.27 -1.81
CA THR A 117 -11.55 -7.22 -1.93
C THR A 117 -11.06 -8.19 -3.01
N LEU A 118 -11.57 -9.43 -3.07
CA LEU A 118 -11.20 -10.41 -4.10
C LEU A 118 -11.64 -9.95 -5.51
N LYS A 119 -12.86 -9.45 -5.66
CA LYS A 119 -13.35 -8.88 -6.93
C LYS A 119 -12.45 -7.73 -7.40
N SER A 120 -12.12 -6.83 -6.49
CA SER A 120 -11.23 -5.70 -6.80
C SER A 120 -9.84 -6.16 -7.23
N THR A 121 -9.34 -7.23 -6.59
CA THR A 121 -8.03 -7.82 -6.94
C THR A 121 -8.00 -8.35 -8.35
N GLU A 122 -9.02 -9.11 -8.72
CA GLU A 122 -9.11 -9.70 -10.07
C GLU A 122 -9.07 -8.59 -11.14
N VAL A 123 -9.84 -7.51 -10.93
CA VAL A 123 -9.86 -6.37 -11.85
C VAL A 123 -8.49 -5.70 -11.91
N LEU A 124 -7.89 -5.38 -10.76
CA LEU A 124 -6.59 -4.71 -10.70
C LEU A 124 -5.47 -5.56 -11.28
N ALA A 125 -5.48 -6.87 -11.06
CA ALA A 125 -4.51 -7.79 -11.64
C ALA A 125 -4.58 -7.82 -13.17
N LYS A 126 -5.79 -7.87 -13.75
CA LYS A 126 -6.01 -7.75 -15.19
C LYS A 126 -5.52 -6.41 -15.75
N GLU A 127 -5.59 -5.35 -14.97
CA GLU A 127 -5.07 -4.02 -15.32
C GLU A 127 -3.55 -3.87 -15.11
N GLY A 128 -2.85 -4.92 -14.70
CA GLY A 128 -1.39 -4.94 -14.52
C GLY A 128 -0.89 -4.37 -13.20
N PHE A 129 -1.76 -4.18 -12.20
CA PHE A 129 -1.33 -3.86 -10.84
C PHE A 129 -0.67 -5.06 -10.17
N LYS A 130 0.24 -4.77 -9.24
CA LYS A 130 0.82 -5.72 -8.29
C LYS A 130 0.16 -5.52 -6.95
N VAL A 131 -0.85 -6.33 -6.67
CA VAL A 131 -1.72 -6.14 -5.50
C VAL A 131 -1.13 -6.83 -4.28
N ARG A 132 -1.13 -6.13 -3.14
CA ARG A 132 -0.88 -6.66 -1.79
C ARG A 132 -2.14 -6.51 -0.97
N PHE A 133 -2.42 -7.49 -0.14
CA PHE A 133 -3.56 -7.47 0.77
C PHE A 133 -3.13 -7.20 2.19
N LEU A 134 -4.01 -6.56 2.95
CA LEU A 134 -3.98 -6.59 4.39
C LEU A 134 -5.08 -7.57 4.83
N PHE A 135 -4.68 -8.73 5.34
CA PHE A 135 -5.60 -9.67 5.97
C PHE A 135 -5.08 -10.06 7.34
N GLU A 136 -5.96 -10.03 8.31
CA GLU A 136 -5.78 -10.73 9.58
C GLU A 136 -6.63 -12.00 9.54
N GLY A 137 -5.99 -13.18 9.71
CA GLY A 137 -6.72 -14.41 9.95
C GLY A 137 -6.39 -15.62 9.07
N PHE A 138 -6.86 -16.76 9.53
CA PHE A 138 -6.60 -18.12 9.08
C PHE A 138 -6.94 -18.42 7.61
N PHE A 139 -7.91 -17.73 7.03
CA PHE A 139 -8.41 -17.97 5.67
C PHE A 139 -7.42 -17.64 4.55
N VAL A 140 -6.47 -16.80 4.80
CA VAL A 140 -5.50 -16.35 3.78
C VAL A 140 -4.55 -17.47 3.35
N LYS A 141 -4.26 -18.43 4.23
CA LYS A 141 -3.39 -19.56 3.91
C LYS A 141 -3.99 -20.47 2.84
N PHE A 142 -5.31 -20.57 2.80
CA PHE A 142 -6.04 -21.44 1.86
C PHE A 142 -6.11 -20.85 0.44
N PHE A 143 -6.28 -19.51 0.33
CA PHE A 143 -6.35 -18.82 -0.97
C PHE A 143 -4.99 -18.51 -1.60
N SER A 144 -3.93 -18.39 -0.79
CA SER A 144 -2.58 -18.13 -1.30
C SER A 144 -2.01 -19.31 -2.10
N LEU A 145 -2.53 -20.52 -1.91
CA LEU A 145 -2.10 -21.72 -2.64
C LEU A 145 -2.51 -21.67 -4.12
N PHE A 146 -3.53 -20.90 -4.48
CA PHE A 146 -4.11 -20.92 -5.82
C PHE A 146 -3.74 -19.74 -6.73
N LEU A 147 -3.26 -18.62 -6.22
CA LEU A 147 -3.19 -17.43 -7.06
C LEU A 147 -1.84 -16.68 -7.14
N ILE A 148 -0.88 -16.78 -6.21
CA ILE A 148 0.37 -16.01 -6.37
C ILE A 148 1.51 -16.54 -5.46
N ASN A 149 2.68 -16.82 -6.04
CA ASN A 149 3.90 -17.29 -5.35
C ASN A 149 4.67 -16.26 -4.49
N ASP A 150 4.13 -15.08 -4.18
CA ASP A 150 4.85 -13.98 -3.51
C ASP A 150 4.00 -13.29 -2.44
N PHE A 151 3.50 -14.01 -1.43
CA PHE A 151 2.81 -13.39 -0.29
C PHE A 151 3.75 -13.13 0.88
N ILE A 152 3.85 -11.87 1.31
CA ILE A 152 4.45 -11.46 2.58
C ILE A 152 3.38 -10.77 3.41
N PHE A 153 3.11 -11.32 4.59
CA PHE A 153 2.23 -10.74 5.59
C PHE A 153 2.98 -9.67 6.39
N PHE A 154 2.33 -8.53 6.61
CA PHE A 154 2.75 -7.56 7.60
C PHE A 154 1.60 -7.31 8.59
N ASN A 155 1.79 -7.77 9.81
CA ASN A 155 1.02 -7.28 10.96
C ASN A 155 1.59 -5.92 11.35
N LEU A 156 0.80 -4.87 11.23
CA LEU A 156 1.04 -3.59 11.89
C LEU A 156 -0.09 -3.42 12.91
N TYR A 157 0.15 -3.92 14.13
CA TYR A 157 -0.61 -3.50 15.30
C TYR A 157 -0.22 -2.07 15.65
N PHE A 158 -1.22 -1.21 15.71
CA PHE A 158 -1.22 0.04 16.48
C PHE A 158 -2.58 0.22 17.13
#